data_bd94528f94afc36c8e5661557d8ceac4
#
_entry.id   bd94528f94afc36c8e5661557d8ceac4
#
_cell.length_a   1.000
_cell.length_b   1.000
_cell.length_c   1.000
_cell.angle_alpha   90.00
_cell.angle_beta   90.00
_cell.angle_gamma   90.00
#
_symmetry.space_group_name_H-M   'P 1'
#
loop_
_entity.id
_entity.type
_entity.pdbx_description
1 polymer ?
#
loop_
_entity_poly.entity_id
_entity_poly.type
_entity_poly.pdbx_seq_one_letter_code
_entity_poly.pdbx_strand_id
1 'polypeptide(L)'
;MTSPFVVNTASAAEQIYQMGLTYRTGPYAPNGVPFANGFADYLTLLNERDGGIGGVPIVYEECEMGYNTKVAVECYEKLKSNRPAVVIPNSTGVTYQLIPKTAVDKLPLLSMGYGRTSGAVGTVFPWYFNFPTTYWSQATAVISYIGAEMGGMDKLKGKTIAHVFHNSAYGKEANPTLKVLAEKYGYELMLLAVDHPGQEQKATWLQIRKKRPDYVFMSGWGIMNSTAIKEAAAINYPMDRFIGNWWSGSENDVLPAGAAANGYRSATFHASGAETPLHEDIKKYVYDKGKGAGDVGRIYEVLYIRGLLNHIFAMEAVSNAQKHFGVKVPSGEQVRWGLENMHVTAADWERLGLPGFAEIKVTCEDHEGGHPVLFQRWDASAKSWTVISDWIPVMRDVVRPMMEADAAKYAAENNITPRDCG
;
A
#
# COMPACT_ATOMS: atom_id res chain seq x y z
N MET A 1 -62.77 -23.45 -8.03
CA MET A 1 -61.64 -23.68 -7.08
C MET A 1 -60.38 -23.22 -7.80
N THR A 2 -59.90 -21.99 -7.54
CA THR A 2 -58.70 -21.40 -8.13
C THR A 2 -57.58 -21.61 -7.11
N SER A 3 -56.59 -22.45 -7.50
CA SER A 3 -55.37 -22.66 -6.69
C SER A 3 -54.50 -21.41 -6.73
N PRO A 4 -53.97 -20.90 -5.60
CA PRO A 4 -53.06 -19.79 -5.66
C PRO A 4 -51.69 -20.22 -6.21
N PHE A 5 -51.21 -19.54 -7.20
CA PHE A 5 -49.82 -19.63 -7.66
C PHE A 5 -48.92 -19.05 -6.57
N VAL A 6 -48.17 -19.90 -5.87
CA VAL A 6 -47.05 -19.48 -5.04
C VAL A 6 -45.89 -19.13 -5.99
N VAL A 7 -45.64 -17.83 -6.19
CA VAL A 7 -44.44 -17.36 -6.85
C VAL A 7 -43.31 -17.52 -5.83
N ASN A 8 -42.54 -18.57 -6.02
CA ASN A 8 -41.28 -18.76 -5.31
C ASN A 8 -40.29 -17.72 -5.86
N THR A 9 -40.19 -16.54 -5.26
CA THR A 9 -39.10 -15.62 -5.52
C THR A 9 -37.84 -16.29 -5.00
N ALA A 10 -37.05 -16.89 -5.88
CA ALA A 10 -35.71 -17.30 -5.55
C ALA A 10 -34.98 -16.04 -5.00
N SER A 11 -34.73 -16.03 -3.69
CA SER A 11 -33.87 -15.00 -3.08
C SER A 11 -32.53 -15.06 -3.83
N ALA A 12 -32.10 -13.94 -4.39
CA ALA A 12 -30.74 -13.84 -4.92
C ALA A 12 -29.80 -14.32 -3.81
N ALA A 13 -28.92 -15.26 -4.12
CA ALA A 13 -27.98 -15.79 -3.14
C ALA A 13 -27.18 -14.62 -2.54
N GLU A 14 -27.11 -14.56 -1.20
CA GLU A 14 -26.31 -13.56 -0.51
C GLU A 14 -24.86 -13.68 -0.97
N GLN A 15 -24.24 -12.57 -1.38
CA GLN A 15 -22.86 -12.52 -1.84
C GLN A 15 -22.20 -11.26 -1.34
N ILE A 16 -20.89 -11.33 -1.08
CA ILE A 16 -20.05 -10.16 -0.81
C ILE A 16 -19.48 -9.71 -2.16
N TYR A 17 -19.73 -8.46 -2.52
CA TYR A 17 -19.18 -7.88 -3.73
C TYR A 17 -17.89 -7.12 -3.43
N GLN A 18 -16.85 -7.37 -4.23
CA GLN A 18 -15.57 -6.67 -4.17
C GLN A 18 -15.18 -6.16 -5.56
N MET A 19 -14.85 -4.86 -5.66
CA MET A 19 -14.37 -4.26 -6.90
C MET A 19 -12.84 -4.17 -6.89
N GLY A 20 -12.23 -4.34 -8.06
CA GLY A 20 -10.80 -4.09 -8.30
C GLY A 20 -10.59 -2.92 -9.26
N LEU A 21 -9.97 -1.84 -8.79
CA LEU A 21 -9.44 -0.79 -9.66
C LEU A 21 -8.01 -1.19 -10.05
N THR A 22 -7.84 -1.84 -11.19
CA THR A 22 -6.57 -2.45 -11.59
C THR A 22 -5.93 -1.73 -12.77
N TYR A 23 -4.62 -1.93 -12.98
CA TYR A 23 -3.88 -1.43 -14.14
C TYR A 23 -2.95 -2.56 -14.64
N ARG A 24 -3.55 -3.45 -15.42
CA ARG A 24 -2.87 -4.57 -16.08
C ARG A 24 -2.27 -4.18 -17.42
N THR A 25 -2.53 -2.95 -17.88
CA THR A 25 -2.04 -2.37 -19.14
C THR A 25 -1.32 -1.05 -18.92
N GLY A 26 -0.58 -0.57 -19.95
CA GLY A 26 0.12 0.70 -19.89
C GLY A 26 1.49 0.65 -19.20
N PRO A 27 2.14 1.83 -19.01
CA PRO A 27 3.53 1.92 -18.54
C PRO A 27 3.77 1.37 -17.12
N TYR A 28 2.73 1.27 -16.31
CA TYR A 28 2.80 0.81 -14.92
C TYR A 28 2.34 -0.64 -14.74
N ALA A 29 1.93 -1.31 -15.83
CA ALA A 29 1.51 -2.72 -15.82
C ALA A 29 2.54 -3.69 -15.21
N PRO A 30 3.87 -3.52 -15.41
CA PRO A 30 4.85 -4.39 -14.78
C PRO A 30 4.71 -4.49 -13.25
N ASN A 31 4.29 -3.41 -12.59
CA ASN A 31 4.01 -3.40 -11.16
C ASN A 31 2.53 -3.71 -10.85
N GLY A 32 1.61 -3.29 -11.72
CA GLY A 32 0.17 -3.48 -11.54
C GLY A 32 -0.29 -4.93 -11.65
N VAL A 33 0.30 -5.68 -12.58
CA VAL A 33 -0.10 -7.09 -12.85
C VAL A 33 0.13 -7.99 -11.64
N PRO A 34 1.35 -8.09 -11.02
CA PRO A 34 1.54 -8.95 -9.86
C PRO A 34 0.70 -8.51 -8.66
N PHE A 35 0.48 -7.21 -8.50
CA PHE A 35 -0.36 -6.66 -7.44
C PHE A 35 -1.83 -7.10 -7.62
N ALA A 36 -2.39 -6.97 -8.83
CA ALA A 36 -3.74 -7.41 -9.15
C ALA A 36 -3.90 -8.95 -9.10
N ASN A 37 -2.84 -9.71 -9.43
CA ASN A 37 -2.85 -11.17 -9.29
C ASN A 37 -3.03 -11.59 -7.83
N GLY A 38 -2.28 -10.95 -6.90
CA GLY A 38 -2.47 -11.20 -5.48
C GLY A 38 -3.90 -10.88 -4.99
N PHE A 39 -4.53 -9.84 -5.54
CA PHE A 39 -5.94 -9.53 -5.27
C PHE A 39 -6.86 -10.69 -5.65
N ALA A 40 -6.80 -11.10 -6.92
CA ALA A 40 -7.68 -12.12 -7.47
C ALA A 40 -7.46 -13.47 -6.78
N ASP A 41 -6.20 -13.87 -6.60
CA ASP A 41 -5.85 -15.18 -6.04
C ASP A 41 -6.29 -15.30 -4.56
N TYR A 42 -6.18 -14.24 -3.75
CA TYR A 42 -6.65 -14.30 -2.36
C TYR A 42 -8.17 -14.48 -2.27
N LEU A 43 -8.95 -13.72 -3.06
CA LEU A 43 -10.41 -13.86 -3.06
C LEU A 43 -10.85 -15.20 -3.64
N THR A 44 -10.12 -15.72 -4.65
CA THR A 44 -10.33 -17.06 -5.19
C THR A 44 -10.03 -18.12 -4.13
N LEU A 45 -8.93 -17.97 -3.38
CA LEU A 45 -8.59 -18.88 -2.29
C LEU A 45 -9.71 -18.96 -1.25
N LEU A 46 -10.24 -17.83 -0.80
CA LEU A 46 -11.32 -17.81 0.18
C LEU A 46 -12.57 -18.52 -0.34
N ASN A 47 -12.92 -18.32 -1.61
CA ASN A 47 -14.04 -19.03 -2.22
C ASN A 47 -13.81 -20.54 -2.35
N GLU A 48 -12.62 -20.95 -2.76
CA GLU A 48 -12.30 -22.36 -3.05
C GLU A 48 -12.00 -23.19 -1.80
N ARG A 49 -11.40 -22.57 -0.78
CA ARG A 49 -11.02 -23.22 0.48
C ARG A 49 -12.14 -23.14 1.51
N ASP A 50 -12.75 -21.96 1.65
CA ASP A 50 -13.63 -21.61 2.80
C ASP A 50 -15.10 -21.42 2.36
N GLY A 51 -15.42 -21.44 1.08
CA GLY A 51 -16.75 -21.11 0.56
C GLY A 51 -17.10 -19.62 0.68
N GLY A 52 -16.09 -18.76 0.71
CA GLY A 52 -16.19 -17.31 0.90
C GLY A 52 -15.87 -16.86 2.32
N ILE A 53 -16.37 -15.70 2.73
CA ILE A 53 -16.22 -15.16 4.09
C ILE A 53 -17.46 -15.50 4.93
N GLY A 54 -17.25 -16.21 6.03
CA GLY A 54 -18.36 -16.66 6.89
C GLY A 54 -19.37 -17.54 6.13
N GLY A 55 -18.91 -18.28 5.11
CA GLY A 55 -19.75 -19.09 4.22
C GLY A 55 -20.55 -18.30 3.19
N VAL A 56 -20.22 -17.02 2.98
CA VAL A 56 -20.83 -16.16 1.96
C VAL A 56 -19.86 -15.99 0.78
N PRO A 57 -20.21 -16.41 -0.44
CA PRO A 57 -19.36 -16.29 -1.61
C PRO A 57 -18.97 -14.85 -1.92
N ILE A 58 -17.76 -14.67 -2.43
CA ILE A 58 -17.23 -13.37 -2.86
C ILE A 58 -17.32 -13.27 -4.37
N VAL A 59 -17.93 -12.22 -4.87
CA VAL A 59 -17.91 -11.84 -6.29
C VAL A 59 -16.89 -10.73 -6.48
N TYR A 60 -15.90 -10.96 -7.33
CA TYR A 60 -14.86 -10.01 -7.64
C TYR A 60 -14.95 -9.53 -9.09
N GLU A 61 -14.97 -8.21 -9.29
CA GLU A 61 -15.03 -7.59 -10.63
C GLU A 61 -13.92 -6.58 -10.78
N GLU A 62 -13.04 -6.74 -11.77
CA GLU A 62 -11.99 -5.78 -12.10
C GLU A 62 -12.47 -4.74 -13.10
N CYS A 63 -12.05 -3.49 -12.89
CA CYS A 63 -12.16 -2.43 -13.88
C CYS A 63 -10.77 -1.90 -14.19
N GLU A 64 -10.35 -2.03 -15.46
CA GLU A 64 -9.04 -1.59 -15.94
C GLU A 64 -8.97 -0.07 -16.00
N MET A 65 -8.07 0.54 -15.24
CA MET A 65 -7.92 2.00 -15.19
C MET A 65 -6.65 2.52 -15.85
N GLY A 66 -5.72 1.66 -16.29
CA GLY A 66 -4.45 2.06 -16.92
C GLY A 66 -3.59 3.01 -16.09
N TYR A 67 -3.73 3.01 -14.76
CA TYR A 67 -3.13 3.98 -13.83
C TYR A 67 -3.58 5.43 -14.07
N ASN A 68 -4.72 5.63 -14.71
CA ASN A 68 -5.30 6.93 -15.04
C ASN A 68 -6.39 7.30 -14.02
N THR A 69 -6.20 8.42 -13.31
CA THR A 69 -7.10 8.86 -12.24
C THR A 69 -8.53 9.11 -12.73
N LYS A 70 -8.71 9.68 -13.93
CA LYS A 70 -10.05 9.94 -14.49
C LYS A 70 -10.79 8.62 -14.76
N VAL A 71 -10.11 7.67 -15.42
CA VAL A 71 -10.68 6.35 -15.71
C VAL A 71 -10.99 5.60 -14.42
N ALA A 72 -10.13 5.70 -13.40
CA ALA A 72 -10.40 5.10 -12.10
C ALA A 72 -11.67 5.63 -11.43
N VAL A 73 -11.92 6.95 -11.52
CA VAL A 73 -13.16 7.55 -11.02
C VAL A 73 -14.37 7.07 -11.82
N GLU A 74 -14.27 6.94 -13.14
CA GLU A 74 -15.33 6.37 -14.00
C GLU A 74 -15.60 4.90 -13.62
N CYS A 75 -14.57 4.09 -13.38
CA CYS A 75 -14.70 2.72 -12.87
C CYS A 75 -15.42 2.66 -11.52
N TYR A 76 -15.04 3.54 -10.59
CA TYR A 76 -15.70 3.64 -9.28
C TYR A 76 -17.18 3.97 -9.43
N GLU A 77 -17.53 5.01 -10.20
CA GLU A 77 -18.92 5.42 -10.41
C GLU A 77 -19.77 4.32 -11.06
N LYS A 78 -19.15 3.53 -11.96
CA LYS A 78 -19.81 2.39 -12.60
C LYS A 78 -20.12 1.25 -11.62
N LEU A 79 -19.15 0.94 -10.72
CA LEU A 79 -19.22 -0.28 -9.90
C LEU A 79 -19.77 -0.05 -8.48
N LYS A 80 -19.79 1.18 -7.98
CA LYS A 80 -20.20 1.49 -6.59
C LYS A 80 -21.63 1.09 -6.26
N SER A 81 -22.53 1.01 -7.25
CA SER A 81 -23.92 0.57 -7.05
C SER A 81 -24.03 -0.88 -6.58
N ASN A 82 -23.03 -1.71 -6.88
CA ASN A 82 -22.94 -3.09 -6.40
C ASN A 82 -22.53 -3.19 -4.92
N ARG A 83 -22.31 -2.05 -4.25
CA ARG A 83 -21.96 -1.96 -2.82
C ARG A 83 -20.73 -2.78 -2.46
N PRO A 84 -19.54 -2.47 -3.02
CA PRO A 84 -18.31 -3.16 -2.67
C PRO A 84 -18.04 -3.09 -1.16
N ALA A 85 -17.54 -4.17 -0.58
CA ALA A 85 -17.26 -4.24 0.85
C ALA A 85 -16.20 -3.20 1.25
N VAL A 86 -15.12 -3.08 0.46
CA VAL A 86 -14.06 -2.08 0.63
C VAL A 86 -13.61 -1.58 -0.75
N VAL A 87 -13.44 -0.28 -0.89
CA VAL A 87 -12.86 0.32 -2.10
C VAL A 87 -11.34 0.38 -1.95
N ILE A 88 -10.59 -0.21 -2.88
CA ILE A 88 -9.13 -0.20 -2.90
C ILE A 88 -8.68 0.59 -4.15
N PRO A 89 -8.15 1.81 -3.99
CA PRO A 89 -7.95 2.74 -5.12
C PRO A 89 -6.68 2.49 -5.94
N ASN A 90 -5.72 1.72 -5.44
CA ASN A 90 -4.46 1.34 -6.10
C ASN A 90 -3.58 2.48 -6.64
N SER A 91 -3.85 3.71 -6.22
CA SER A 91 -3.07 4.90 -6.59
C SER A 91 -3.33 6.03 -5.61
N THR A 92 -2.29 6.77 -5.23
CA THR A 92 -2.44 7.96 -4.38
C THR A 92 -3.30 9.03 -5.05
N GLY A 93 -3.13 9.27 -6.35
CA GLY A 93 -3.95 10.23 -7.08
C GLY A 93 -5.44 9.85 -7.09
N VAL A 94 -5.74 8.56 -7.26
CA VAL A 94 -7.11 8.03 -7.19
C VAL A 94 -7.67 8.16 -5.78
N THR A 95 -6.86 7.85 -4.75
CA THR A 95 -7.27 8.00 -3.35
C THR A 95 -7.76 9.42 -3.05
N TYR A 96 -7.01 10.44 -3.44
CA TYR A 96 -7.41 11.84 -3.24
C TYR A 96 -8.76 12.16 -3.86
N GLN A 97 -9.07 11.61 -5.04
CA GLN A 97 -10.35 11.83 -5.73
C GLN A 97 -11.50 11.05 -5.11
N LEU A 98 -11.23 9.88 -4.52
CA LEU A 98 -12.28 9.02 -3.98
C LEU A 98 -12.62 9.33 -2.52
N ILE A 99 -11.73 9.94 -1.73
CA ILE A 99 -12.01 10.31 -0.33
C ILE A 99 -13.37 11.01 -0.15
N PRO A 100 -13.70 12.11 -0.86
CA PRO A 100 -14.99 12.77 -0.68
C PRO A 100 -16.16 11.92 -1.22
N LYS A 101 -15.94 11.13 -2.26
CA LYS A 101 -16.99 10.31 -2.90
C LYS A 101 -17.41 9.13 -2.04
N THR A 102 -16.45 8.38 -1.55
CA THR A 102 -16.70 7.21 -0.69
C THR A 102 -17.34 7.59 0.64
N ALA A 103 -17.03 8.78 1.15
CA ALA A 103 -17.70 9.33 2.34
C ALA A 103 -19.21 9.58 2.09
N VAL A 104 -19.56 10.15 0.93
CA VAL A 104 -20.97 10.35 0.53
C VAL A 104 -21.69 9.01 0.29
N ASP A 105 -21.02 8.10 -0.39
CA ASP A 105 -21.59 6.78 -0.74
C ASP A 105 -21.59 5.80 0.45
N LYS A 106 -20.96 6.17 1.58
CA LYS A 106 -20.77 5.33 2.78
C LYS A 106 -20.10 4.00 2.46
N LEU A 107 -19.02 4.06 1.70
CA LEU A 107 -18.17 2.92 1.33
C LEU A 107 -16.78 3.12 1.95
N PRO A 108 -16.26 2.15 2.72
CA PRO A 108 -14.90 2.24 3.25
C PRO A 108 -13.87 2.28 2.12
N LEU A 109 -12.91 3.22 2.19
CA LEU A 109 -11.79 3.37 1.27
C LEU A 109 -10.51 2.98 2.00
N LEU A 110 -9.82 1.95 1.50
CA LEU A 110 -8.57 1.47 2.08
C LEU A 110 -7.40 1.69 1.12
N SER A 111 -6.46 2.52 1.53
CA SER A 111 -5.15 2.68 0.87
C SER A 111 -4.08 2.03 1.74
N MET A 112 -3.48 0.94 1.27
CA MET A 112 -2.47 0.21 2.03
C MET A 112 -1.08 0.85 1.87
N GLY A 113 -0.70 1.74 2.80
CA GLY A 113 0.60 2.41 2.77
C GLY A 113 0.78 3.37 1.59
N TYR A 114 -0.30 3.92 1.05
CA TYR A 114 -0.29 4.97 0.02
C TYR A 114 -1.48 5.91 0.22
N GLY A 115 -1.58 6.98 -0.57
CA GLY A 115 -2.68 7.93 -0.48
C GLY A 115 -2.36 9.14 0.42
N ARG A 116 -3.41 9.81 0.88
CA ARG A 116 -3.30 10.98 1.75
C ARG A 116 -2.91 10.59 3.17
N THR A 117 -1.74 11.00 3.63
CA THR A 117 -1.26 10.65 4.97
C THR A 117 -2.16 11.18 6.09
N SER A 118 -2.58 12.44 6.03
CA SER A 118 -3.45 13.04 7.06
C SER A 118 -4.86 12.43 7.10
N GLY A 119 -5.22 11.66 6.08
CA GLY A 119 -6.46 10.88 6.08
C GLY A 119 -6.50 9.78 7.13
N ALA A 120 -5.36 9.46 7.75
CA ALA A 120 -5.28 8.57 8.91
C ALA A 120 -5.88 9.18 10.21
N VAL A 121 -6.27 10.47 10.19
CA VAL A 121 -7.02 11.10 11.29
C VAL A 121 -8.50 10.74 11.15
N GLY A 122 -8.93 9.64 11.77
CA GLY A 122 -10.25 9.03 11.59
C GLY A 122 -11.42 9.89 12.05
N THR A 123 -11.20 10.85 12.95
CA THR A 123 -12.21 11.83 13.36
C THR A 123 -12.63 12.74 12.21
N VAL A 124 -11.74 13.05 11.28
CA VAL A 124 -12.00 13.90 10.10
C VAL A 124 -12.32 13.05 8.87
N PHE A 125 -11.68 11.89 8.74
CA PHE A 125 -11.81 11.00 7.59
C PHE A 125 -12.43 9.64 7.95
N PRO A 126 -13.69 9.59 8.40
CA PRO A 126 -14.29 8.38 8.94
C PRO A 126 -14.42 7.22 7.95
N TRP A 127 -14.34 7.48 6.65
CA TRP A 127 -14.49 6.50 5.58
C TRP A 127 -13.18 6.16 4.86
N TYR A 128 -12.06 6.76 5.29
CA TYR A 128 -10.76 6.53 4.67
C TYR A 128 -9.76 5.95 5.67
N PHE A 129 -9.09 4.89 5.28
CA PHE A 129 -8.11 4.15 6.05
C PHE A 129 -6.78 4.09 5.31
N ASN A 130 -5.66 4.24 6.02
CA ASN A 130 -4.32 4.21 5.46
C ASN A 130 -3.35 3.49 6.40
N PHE A 131 -3.48 2.18 6.48
CA PHE A 131 -2.60 1.32 7.25
C PHE A 131 -1.93 0.25 6.34
N PRO A 132 -0.85 -0.43 6.75
CA PRO A 132 -0.30 -0.51 8.11
C PRO A 132 0.45 0.72 8.58
N THR A 133 0.89 1.60 7.69
CA THR A 133 1.62 2.84 7.99
C THR A 133 1.57 3.80 6.80
N THR A 134 1.91 5.09 6.98
CA THR A 134 1.78 6.13 5.95
C THR A 134 3.13 6.56 5.37
N TYR A 135 3.12 7.35 4.29
CA TYR A 135 4.36 7.90 3.71
C TYR A 135 5.11 8.86 4.65
N TRP A 136 4.39 9.62 5.49
CA TRP A 136 5.07 10.49 6.45
C TRP A 136 5.78 9.67 7.51
N SER A 137 5.13 8.64 8.02
CA SER A 137 5.72 7.69 8.97
C SER A 137 6.90 6.94 8.35
N GLN A 138 6.78 6.46 7.10
CA GLN A 138 7.90 5.86 6.37
C GLN A 138 9.09 6.81 6.24
N ALA A 139 8.86 8.08 5.88
CA ALA A 139 9.93 9.07 5.76
C ALA A 139 10.72 9.20 7.07
N THR A 140 10.04 9.14 8.23
CA THR A 140 10.73 9.15 9.53
C THR A 140 11.57 7.90 9.74
N ALA A 141 11.05 6.72 9.38
CA ALA A 141 11.81 5.46 9.50
C ALA A 141 13.02 5.44 8.57
N VAL A 142 12.91 5.98 7.34
CA VAL A 142 14.06 6.11 6.42
C VAL A 142 15.14 7.02 7.01
N ILE A 143 14.78 8.16 7.59
CA ILE A 143 15.76 9.06 8.20
C ILE A 143 16.34 8.44 9.48
N SER A 144 15.56 7.70 10.28
CA SER A 144 16.07 6.91 11.42
C SER A 144 17.08 5.87 10.97
N TYR A 145 16.77 5.12 9.91
CA TYR A 145 17.66 4.12 9.34
C TYR A 145 18.99 4.74 8.86
N ILE A 146 18.93 5.84 8.10
CA ILE A 146 20.13 6.57 7.66
C ILE A 146 20.94 7.05 8.86
N GLY A 147 20.29 7.61 9.87
CA GLY A 147 20.95 8.07 11.11
C GLY A 147 21.66 6.93 11.83
N ALA A 148 21.03 5.76 11.95
CA ALA A 148 21.64 4.56 12.55
C ALA A 148 22.85 4.06 11.74
N GLU A 149 22.78 4.00 10.41
CA GLU A 149 23.90 3.67 9.53
C GLU A 149 25.09 4.63 9.68
N MET A 150 24.82 5.89 10.03
CA MET A 150 25.84 6.92 10.26
C MET A 150 26.39 6.94 11.71
N GLY A 151 25.82 6.12 12.59
CA GLY A 151 26.24 6.05 14.00
C GLY A 151 25.50 6.98 14.94
N GLY A 152 24.34 7.57 14.52
CA GLY A 152 23.45 8.35 15.34
C GLY A 152 22.77 9.48 14.60
N MET A 153 21.61 9.93 15.08
CA MET A 153 20.84 11.01 14.48
C MET A 153 21.58 12.37 14.47
N ASP A 154 22.50 12.58 15.41
CA ASP A 154 23.38 13.75 15.48
C ASP A 154 24.38 13.81 14.31
N LYS A 155 24.70 12.68 13.70
CA LYS A 155 25.60 12.57 12.53
C LYS A 155 24.97 13.00 11.22
N LEU A 156 23.66 13.21 11.20
CA LEU A 156 22.95 13.77 10.04
C LEU A 156 23.28 15.25 9.81
N LYS A 157 23.68 15.98 10.85
CA LYS A 157 24.00 17.41 10.73
C LYS A 157 25.07 17.67 9.68
N GLY A 158 24.76 18.53 8.71
CA GLY A 158 25.65 18.90 7.60
C GLY A 158 25.77 17.86 6.50
N LYS A 159 25.02 16.76 6.56
CA LYS A 159 24.90 15.77 5.48
C LYS A 159 23.92 16.25 4.44
N THR A 160 23.99 15.67 3.24
CA THR A 160 23.05 15.94 2.15
C THR A 160 22.26 14.68 1.81
N ILE A 161 20.93 14.78 1.86
CA ILE A 161 20.02 13.70 1.45
C ILE A 161 19.21 14.19 0.24
N ALA A 162 19.25 13.46 -0.87
CA ALA A 162 18.45 13.76 -2.03
C ALA A 162 17.18 12.91 -2.03
N HIS A 163 16.02 13.51 -2.21
CA HIS A 163 14.78 12.81 -2.48
C HIS A 163 14.45 12.90 -3.96
N VAL A 164 14.61 11.79 -4.68
CA VAL A 164 14.19 11.61 -6.08
C VAL A 164 12.77 11.10 -6.08
N PHE A 165 11.83 11.86 -6.62
CA PHE A 165 10.43 11.50 -6.50
C PHE A 165 9.63 11.69 -7.80
N HIS A 166 8.70 10.78 -8.01
CA HIS A 166 7.72 10.85 -9.08
C HIS A 166 6.89 12.15 -8.95
N ASN A 167 6.84 12.96 -10.00
CA ASN A 167 6.14 14.26 -9.97
C ASN A 167 4.62 14.10 -9.99
N SER A 168 4.09 13.56 -8.91
CA SER A 168 2.65 13.29 -8.69
C SER A 168 2.31 13.47 -7.22
N ALA A 169 1.02 13.35 -6.87
CA ALA A 169 0.58 13.32 -5.48
C ALA A 169 1.34 12.25 -4.67
N TYR A 170 1.57 11.06 -5.25
CA TYR A 170 2.33 9.98 -4.64
C TYR A 170 3.74 10.39 -4.23
N GLY A 171 4.55 10.81 -5.20
CA GLY A 171 5.97 11.08 -4.93
C GLY A 171 6.19 12.30 -4.04
N LYS A 172 5.24 13.23 -4.01
CA LYS A 172 5.31 14.45 -3.20
C LYS A 172 4.90 14.24 -1.74
N GLU A 173 4.21 13.15 -1.42
CA GLU A 173 3.66 12.92 -0.07
C GLU A 173 4.73 12.98 1.04
N ALA A 174 5.91 12.40 0.84
CA ALA A 174 6.96 12.40 1.84
C ALA A 174 7.64 13.78 2.06
N ASN A 175 7.51 14.72 1.12
CA ASN A 175 8.25 15.99 1.14
C ASN A 175 8.02 16.85 2.40
N PRO A 176 6.79 17.02 2.91
CA PRO A 176 6.57 17.80 4.13
C PRO A 176 7.35 17.25 5.33
N THR A 177 7.29 15.94 5.55
CA THR A 177 8.00 15.28 6.65
C THR A 177 9.51 15.37 6.48
N LEU A 178 10.03 15.13 5.27
CA LEU A 178 11.47 15.24 5.00
C LEU A 178 11.99 16.66 5.28
N LYS A 179 11.21 17.71 5.00
CA LYS A 179 11.57 19.11 5.34
C LYS A 179 11.63 19.31 6.85
N VAL A 180 10.61 18.87 7.60
CA VAL A 180 10.58 18.96 9.06
C VAL A 180 11.78 18.23 9.68
N LEU A 181 12.11 17.04 9.17
CA LEU A 181 13.24 16.26 9.65
C LEU A 181 14.59 16.91 9.27
N ALA A 182 14.69 17.55 8.10
CA ALA A 182 15.89 18.30 7.70
C ALA A 182 16.15 19.47 8.64
N GLU A 183 15.13 20.22 9.01
CA GLU A 183 15.24 21.30 10.01
C GLU A 183 15.61 20.74 11.38
N LYS A 184 14.94 19.66 11.83
CA LYS A 184 15.16 19.04 13.16
C LYS A 184 16.58 18.49 13.32
N TYR A 185 17.13 17.85 12.30
CA TYR A 185 18.43 17.16 12.37
C TYR A 185 19.57 17.85 11.63
N GLY A 186 19.30 18.96 10.96
CA GLY A 186 20.31 19.83 10.33
C GLY A 186 20.97 19.24 9.08
N TYR A 187 20.31 18.35 8.34
CA TYR A 187 20.79 17.89 7.04
C TYR A 187 20.24 18.76 5.89
N GLU A 188 21.00 18.84 4.81
CA GLU A 188 20.55 19.48 3.57
C GLU A 188 19.64 18.53 2.80
N LEU A 189 18.42 18.97 2.46
CA LEU A 189 17.46 18.21 1.66
C LEU A 189 17.43 18.72 0.21
N MET A 190 17.74 17.83 -0.76
CA MET A 190 17.55 18.08 -2.18
C MET A 190 16.25 17.44 -2.64
N LEU A 191 15.34 18.20 -3.23
CA LEU A 191 14.09 17.69 -3.78
C LEU A 191 14.18 17.64 -5.32
N LEU A 192 14.15 16.44 -5.89
CA LEU A 192 14.37 16.19 -7.31
C LEU A 192 13.16 15.47 -7.91
N ALA A 193 12.28 16.25 -8.54
CA ALA A 193 11.10 15.72 -9.20
C ALA A 193 11.47 15.06 -10.56
N VAL A 194 10.82 13.93 -10.85
CA VAL A 194 10.92 13.22 -12.13
C VAL A 194 9.52 13.09 -12.72
N ASP A 195 9.34 13.62 -13.92
CA ASP A 195 8.05 13.61 -14.61
C ASP A 195 7.65 12.24 -15.16
N HIS A 196 6.36 12.02 -15.32
CA HIS A 196 5.78 10.81 -15.90
C HIS A 196 6.33 10.52 -17.32
N PRO A 197 6.54 9.26 -17.68
CA PRO A 197 6.47 8.04 -16.86
C PRO A 197 7.77 7.74 -16.10
N GLY A 198 8.73 8.65 -16.05
CA GLY A 198 9.96 8.52 -15.29
C GLY A 198 11.15 7.96 -16.06
N GLN A 199 11.12 7.98 -17.39
CA GLN A 199 12.22 7.53 -18.26
C GLN A 199 13.32 8.59 -18.42
N GLU A 200 12.96 9.87 -18.40
CA GLU A 200 13.88 10.99 -18.63
C GLU A 200 14.50 11.46 -17.31
N GLN A 201 15.62 10.84 -16.89
CA GLN A 201 16.25 11.11 -15.60
C GLN A 201 17.70 11.61 -15.68
N LYS A 202 18.29 11.72 -16.86
CA LYS A 202 19.71 12.11 -17.01
C LYS A 202 20.05 13.42 -16.30
N ALA A 203 19.18 14.43 -16.43
CA ALA A 203 19.39 15.73 -15.80
C ALA A 203 19.37 15.62 -14.25
N THR A 204 18.49 14.81 -13.68
CA THR A 204 18.40 14.53 -12.26
C THR A 204 19.69 13.86 -11.75
N TRP A 205 20.16 12.82 -12.43
CA TRP A 205 21.37 12.10 -12.01
C TRP A 205 22.65 12.88 -12.26
N LEU A 206 22.69 13.82 -13.23
CA LEU A 206 23.77 14.78 -13.35
C LEU A 206 23.84 15.76 -12.17
N GLN A 207 22.70 16.18 -11.61
CA GLN A 207 22.67 16.99 -10.38
C GLN A 207 23.20 16.18 -9.18
N ILE A 208 22.78 14.93 -9.04
CA ILE A 208 23.27 13.99 -7.99
C ILE A 208 24.79 13.78 -8.14
N ARG A 209 25.29 13.55 -9.38
CA ARG A 209 26.72 13.43 -9.65
C ARG A 209 27.52 14.67 -9.25
N LYS A 210 27.00 15.86 -9.50
CA LYS A 210 27.64 17.14 -9.16
C LYS A 210 27.63 17.38 -7.65
N LYS A 211 26.49 17.18 -6.99
CA LYS A 211 26.28 17.47 -5.57
C LYS A 211 26.83 16.37 -4.65
N ARG A 212 26.80 15.10 -5.11
CA ARG A 212 27.23 13.92 -4.35
C ARG A 212 26.56 13.81 -2.98
N PRO A 213 25.22 13.72 -2.92
CA PRO A 213 24.52 13.54 -1.64
C PRO A 213 25.03 12.29 -0.92
N ASP A 214 25.03 12.34 0.41
CA ASP A 214 25.42 11.20 1.27
C ASP A 214 24.46 10.02 1.09
N TYR A 215 23.16 10.29 0.89
CA TYR A 215 22.13 9.30 0.59
C TYR A 215 21.15 9.82 -0.47
N VAL A 216 20.60 8.88 -1.24
CA VAL A 216 19.43 9.11 -2.10
C VAL A 216 18.27 8.29 -1.55
N PHE A 217 17.15 8.95 -1.29
CA PHE A 217 15.87 8.33 -1.05
C PHE A 217 15.00 8.48 -2.29
N MET A 218 14.29 7.43 -2.72
CA MET A 218 13.47 7.48 -3.92
C MET A 218 12.02 7.10 -3.64
N SER A 219 11.09 7.93 -4.09
CA SER A 219 9.67 7.63 -4.18
C SER A 219 9.26 7.54 -5.65
N GLY A 220 9.62 6.44 -6.30
CA GLY A 220 9.36 6.14 -7.70
C GLY A 220 8.36 5.01 -7.90
N TRP A 221 7.84 4.87 -9.12
CA TRP A 221 6.90 3.81 -9.49
C TRP A 221 7.10 3.38 -10.94
N GLY A 222 6.94 2.08 -11.20
CA GLY A 222 7.06 1.53 -12.53
C GLY A 222 8.45 1.71 -13.13
N ILE A 223 8.52 2.04 -14.42
CA ILE A 223 9.77 2.17 -15.16
C ILE A 223 10.72 3.21 -14.57
N MET A 224 10.22 4.18 -13.82
CA MET A 224 11.05 5.17 -13.12
C MET A 224 12.10 4.50 -12.24
N ASN A 225 11.73 3.42 -11.52
CA ASN A 225 12.61 2.77 -10.56
C ASN A 225 13.82 2.12 -11.23
N SER A 226 13.58 1.27 -12.23
CA SER A 226 14.68 0.61 -12.96
C SER A 226 15.55 1.60 -13.73
N THR A 227 14.96 2.69 -14.26
CA THR A 227 15.71 3.77 -14.89
C THR A 227 16.60 4.49 -13.89
N ALA A 228 16.08 4.85 -12.72
CA ALA A 228 16.84 5.49 -11.65
C ALA A 228 18.04 4.64 -11.20
N ILE A 229 17.86 3.34 -11.04
CA ILE A 229 18.93 2.41 -10.66
C ILE A 229 20.02 2.35 -11.74
N LYS A 230 19.64 2.29 -13.03
CA LYS A 230 20.60 2.31 -14.16
C LYS A 230 21.38 3.63 -14.22
N GLU A 231 20.71 4.75 -14.09
CA GLU A 231 21.34 6.08 -14.10
C GLU A 231 22.26 6.28 -12.88
N ALA A 232 21.88 5.79 -11.70
CA ALA A 232 22.74 5.80 -10.52
C ALA A 232 24.03 5.01 -10.75
N ALA A 233 23.91 3.80 -11.31
CA ALA A 233 25.06 2.97 -11.66
C ALA A 233 25.95 3.64 -12.72
N ALA A 234 25.36 4.30 -13.73
CA ALA A 234 26.10 4.99 -14.79
C ALA A 234 26.97 6.14 -14.29
N ILE A 235 26.62 6.74 -13.14
CA ILE A 235 27.44 7.77 -12.48
C ILE A 235 28.29 7.23 -11.34
N ASN A 236 28.35 5.90 -11.16
CA ASN A 236 29.01 5.22 -10.05
C ASN A 236 28.53 5.69 -8.66
N TYR A 237 27.21 5.91 -8.50
CA TYR A 237 26.63 6.18 -7.20
C TYR A 237 26.56 4.89 -6.37
N PRO A 238 26.98 4.91 -5.07
CA PRO A 238 26.98 3.72 -4.23
C PRO A 238 25.55 3.18 -4.01
N MET A 239 25.27 1.94 -4.43
CA MET A 239 23.93 1.35 -4.33
C MET A 239 23.49 1.11 -2.89
N ASP A 240 24.43 0.91 -1.95
CA ASP A 240 24.16 0.80 -0.51
C ASP A 240 23.73 2.13 0.14
N ARG A 241 23.83 3.25 -0.57
CA ARG A 241 23.33 4.57 -0.17
C ARG A 241 22.11 5.01 -0.96
N PHE A 242 21.58 4.14 -1.81
CA PHE A 242 20.38 4.39 -2.60
C PHE A 242 19.22 3.55 -2.03
N ILE A 243 18.24 4.23 -1.43
CA ILE A 243 17.12 3.64 -0.70
C ILE A 243 15.81 3.99 -1.41
N GLY A 244 15.09 2.99 -1.92
CA GLY A 244 13.71 3.16 -2.40
C GLY A 244 12.71 3.19 -1.25
N ASN A 245 11.58 3.83 -1.45
CA ASN A 245 10.44 3.61 -0.58
C ASN A 245 9.86 2.20 -0.81
N TRP A 246 8.87 1.78 -0.04
CA TRP A 246 8.31 0.41 -0.18
C TRP A 246 7.64 0.13 -1.53
N TRP A 247 7.30 1.15 -2.34
CA TRP A 247 6.81 1.00 -3.73
C TRP A 247 7.92 1.05 -4.78
N SER A 248 9.16 1.21 -4.36
CA SER A 248 10.36 1.21 -5.21
C SER A 248 11.30 0.05 -4.83
N GLY A 249 10.77 -1.05 -4.32
CA GLY A 249 11.54 -2.18 -3.81
C GLY A 249 10.90 -3.53 -4.16
N SER A 250 10.52 -3.72 -5.41
CA SER A 250 10.02 -4.98 -5.95
C SER A 250 10.98 -5.58 -6.97
N GLU A 251 10.79 -6.84 -7.30
CA GLU A 251 11.53 -7.56 -8.32
C GLU A 251 11.43 -6.87 -9.69
N ASN A 252 10.26 -6.31 -10.01
CA ASN A 252 10.01 -5.59 -11.26
C ASN A 252 10.82 -4.28 -11.35
N ASP A 253 11.24 -3.72 -10.22
CA ASP A 253 12.02 -2.49 -10.18
C ASP A 253 13.52 -2.75 -10.42
N VAL A 254 14.04 -3.88 -9.96
CA VAL A 254 15.47 -4.20 -9.92
C VAL A 254 15.91 -5.15 -11.04
N LEU A 255 15.10 -6.14 -11.41
CA LEU A 255 15.44 -7.11 -12.46
C LEU A 255 15.79 -6.45 -13.81
N PRO A 256 15.09 -5.40 -14.30
CA PRO A 256 15.46 -4.74 -15.56
C PRO A 256 16.79 -4.01 -15.51
N ALA A 257 17.32 -3.70 -14.32
CA ALA A 257 18.62 -3.08 -14.13
C ALA A 257 19.77 -4.11 -14.03
N GLY A 258 19.44 -5.41 -13.88
CA GLY A 258 20.43 -6.50 -13.83
C GLY A 258 21.47 -6.30 -12.72
N ALA A 259 22.75 -6.54 -13.04
CA ALA A 259 23.84 -6.40 -12.08
C ALA A 259 23.98 -4.97 -11.50
N ALA A 260 23.48 -3.94 -12.20
CA ALA A 260 23.52 -2.56 -11.71
C ALA A 260 22.70 -2.34 -10.44
N ALA A 261 21.69 -3.19 -10.19
CA ALA A 261 20.87 -3.11 -8.98
C ALA A 261 21.51 -3.76 -7.75
N ASN A 262 22.68 -4.41 -7.87
CA ASN A 262 23.28 -5.11 -6.75
C ASN A 262 23.59 -4.18 -5.58
N GLY A 263 23.08 -4.51 -4.39
CA GLY A 263 23.24 -3.68 -3.18
C GLY A 263 22.19 -2.58 -3.00
N TYR A 264 21.32 -2.33 -3.99
CA TYR A 264 20.19 -1.40 -3.86
C TYR A 264 19.31 -1.78 -2.67
N ARG A 265 18.88 -0.77 -1.93
CA ARG A 265 18.08 -0.95 -0.72
C ARG A 265 16.68 -0.37 -0.89
N SER A 266 15.72 -0.87 -0.15
CA SER A 266 14.40 -0.25 -0.04
C SER A 266 13.78 -0.46 1.33
N ALA A 267 12.88 0.45 1.70
CA ALA A 267 11.96 0.22 2.79
C ALA A 267 10.94 -0.88 2.41
N THR A 268 10.44 -1.60 3.39
CA THR A 268 9.36 -2.57 3.23
C THR A 268 8.59 -2.70 4.55
N PHE A 269 7.39 -3.25 4.53
CA PHE A 269 6.62 -3.59 5.73
C PHE A 269 6.33 -5.09 5.84
N HIS A 270 7.04 -5.91 5.06
CA HIS A 270 7.03 -7.38 5.14
C HIS A 270 8.26 -7.97 4.47
N ALA A 271 8.63 -9.19 4.82
CA ALA A 271 9.59 -9.98 4.08
C ALA A 271 8.96 -10.56 2.80
N SER A 272 9.79 -11.01 1.86
CA SER A 272 9.37 -11.64 0.61
C SER A 272 10.34 -12.77 0.22
N GLY A 273 9.99 -13.52 -0.83
CA GLY A 273 10.86 -14.57 -1.39
C GLY A 273 10.80 -15.92 -0.69
N ALA A 274 10.24 -16.01 0.50
CA ALA A 274 10.07 -17.27 1.22
C ALA A 274 8.65 -17.84 1.06
N GLU A 275 8.55 -19.14 1.01
CA GLU A 275 7.27 -19.85 1.07
C GLU A 275 6.68 -19.75 2.48
N THR A 276 5.37 -19.52 2.55
CA THR A 276 4.60 -19.47 3.80
C THR A 276 3.38 -20.38 3.67
N PRO A 277 2.70 -20.77 4.79
CA PRO A 277 1.49 -21.57 4.73
C PRO A 277 0.40 -20.98 3.80
N LEU A 278 0.28 -19.65 3.70
CA LEU A 278 -0.65 -19.02 2.77
C LEU A 278 -0.29 -19.32 1.30
N HIS A 279 0.99 -19.32 0.95
CA HIS A 279 1.42 -19.67 -0.40
C HIS A 279 1.14 -21.14 -0.75
N GLU A 280 1.30 -22.06 0.22
CA GLU A 280 0.93 -23.47 0.06
C GLU A 280 -0.57 -23.62 -0.24
N ASP A 281 -1.41 -22.92 0.52
CA ASP A 281 -2.85 -22.90 0.31
C ASP A 281 -3.21 -22.30 -1.06
N ILE A 282 -2.58 -21.20 -1.47
CA ILE A 282 -2.78 -20.59 -2.80
C ILE A 282 -2.41 -21.59 -3.91
N LYS A 283 -1.28 -22.27 -3.81
CA LYS A 283 -0.92 -23.33 -4.79
C LYS A 283 -1.99 -24.40 -4.85
N LYS A 284 -2.35 -24.96 -3.70
CA LYS A 284 -3.29 -26.08 -3.60
C LYS A 284 -4.72 -25.75 -4.05
N TYR A 285 -5.26 -24.62 -3.61
CA TYR A 285 -6.67 -24.29 -3.80
C TYR A 285 -6.93 -23.38 -5.01
N VAL A 286 -5.90 -22.73 -5.55
CA VAL A 286 -6.05 -21.79 -6.67
C VAL A 286 -5.30 -22.33 -7.92
N TYR A 287 -3.99 -22.51 -7.84
CA TYR A 287 -3.19 -22.88 -9.01
C TYR A 287 -3.38 -24.32 -9.45
N ASP A 288 -3.41 -25.29 -8.53
CA ASP A 288 -3.64 -26.71 -8.85
C ASP A 288 -5.06 -26.96 -9.42
N LYS A 289 -5.97 -26.00 -9.19
CA LYS A 289 -7.32 -26.02 -9.78
C LYS A 289 -7.41 -25.23 -11.09
N GLY A 290 -6.31 -24.72 -11.60
CA GLY A 290 -6.27 -23.93 -12.85
C GLY A 290 -6.95 -22.56 -12.75
N LYS A 291 -7.07 -21.97 -11.54
CA LYS A 291 -7.76 -20.70 -11.28
C LYS A 291 -6.80 -19.54 -10.96
N GLY A 292 -5.48 -19.77 -11.00
CA GLY A 292 -4.47 -18.76 -10.70
C GLY A 292 -4.48 -17.61 -11.70
N ALA A 293 -4.33 -16.38 -11.20
CA ALA A 293 -4.39 -15.16 -12.01
C ALA A 293 -3.08 -14.87 -12.78
N GLY A 294 -2.00 -15.61 -12.51
CA GLY A 294 -0.70 -15.38 -13.14
C GLY A 294 0.24 -16.58 -13.09
N ASP A 295 1.55 -16.29 -13.06
CA ASP A 295 2.59 -17.31 -12.95
C ASP A 295 2.80 -17.69 -11.48
N VAL A 296 2.64 -18.99 -11.17
CA VAL A 296 2.83 -19.55 -9.83
C VAL A 296 4.27 -19.34 -9.29
N GLY A 297 5.27 -19.24 -10.17
CA GLY A 297 6.65 -18.95 -9.78
C GLY A 297 6.85 -17.55 -9.22
N ARG A 298 5.86 -16.67 -9.36
CA ARG A 298 5.94 -15.25 -8.94
C ARG A 298 5.11 -14.90 -7.70
N ILE A 299 4.45 -15.86 -7.08
CA ILE A 299 3.59 -15.61 -5.90
C ILE A 299 4.38 -15.17 -4.66
N TYR A 300 5.68 -15.38 -4.63
CA TYR A 300 6.58 -14.98 -3.54
C TYR A 300 7.14 -13.56 -3.67
N GLU A 301 6.84 -12.88 -4.78
CA GLU A 301 7.33 -11.54 -5.06
C GLU A 301 6.63 -10.48 -4.20
N VAL A 302 7.35 -9.39 -3.93
CA VAL A 302 6.90 -8.28 -3.06
C VAL A 302 5.51 -7.77 -3.44
N LEU A 303 5.26 -7.50 -4.73
CA LEU A 303 3.98 -6.89 -5.13
C LEU A 303 2.81 -7.88 -5.10
N TYR A 304 3.07 -9.16 -5.34
CA TYR A 304 2.04 -10.19 -5.20
C TYR A 304 1.59 -10.30 -3.73
N ILE A 305 2.54 -10.39 -2.80
CA ILE A 305 2.25 -10.42 -1.35
C ILE A 305 1.46 -9.17 -0.93
N ARG A 306 1.78 -8.00 -1.45
CA ARG A 306 1.01 -6.77 -1.19
C ARG A 306 -0.40 -6.82 -1.74
N GLY A 307 -0.58 -7.49 -2.87
CA GLY A 307 -1.91 -7.81 -3.38
C GLY A 307 -2.72 -8.65 -2.39
N LEU A 308 -2.12 -9.72 -1.87
CA LEU A 308 -2.75 -10.55 -0.83
C LEU A 308 -3.13 -9.70 0.39
N LEU A 309 -2.19 -8.90 0.91
CA LEU A 309 -2.39 -8.09 2.13
C LEU A 309 -3.57 -7.10 2.01
N ASN A 310 -3.76 -6.47 0.86
CA ASN A 310 -4.91 -5.57 0.66
C ASN A 310 -6.25 -6.28 0.92
N HIS A 311 -6.42 -7.47 0.35
CA HIS A 311 -7.67 -8.20 0.52
C HIS A 311 -7.73 -8.98 1.83
N ILE A 312 -6.59 -9.35 2.43
CA ILE A 312 -6.56 -9.84 3.81
C ILE A 312 -7.18 -8.80 4.73
N PHE A 313 -6.73 -7.55 4.68
CA PHE A 313 -7.28 -6.49 5.54
C PHE A 313 -8.76 -6.21 5.24
N ALA A 314 -9.14 -6.16 3.96
CA ALA A 314 -10.53 -5.94 3.59
C ALA A 314 -11.45 -7.06 4.09
N MET A 315 -11.03 -8.32 3.95
CA MET A 315 -11.84 -9.47 4.32
C MET A 315 -11.83 -9.74 5.84
N GLU A 316 -10.73 -9.44 6.55
CA GLU A 316 -10.74 -9.46 8.03
C GLU A 316 -11.72 -8.41 8.57
N ALA A 317 -11.81 -7.21 7.97
CA ALA A 317 -12.81 -6.22 8.38
C ALA A 317 -14.23 -6.72 8.15
N VAL A 318 -14.50 -7.38 7.03
CA VAL A 318 -15.79 -8.02 6.75
C VAL A 318 -16.10 -9.12 7.78
N SER A 319 -15.11 -9.99 8.07
CA SER A 319 -15.23 -11.06 9.07
C SER A 319 -15.53 -10.51 10.49
N ASN A 320 -14.83 -9.43 10.88
CA ASN A 320 -15.07 -8.76 12.16
C ASN A 320 -16.50 -8.19 12.23
N ALA A 321 -16.96 -7.56 11.15
CA ALA A 321 -18.31 -7.04 11.05
C ALA A 321 -19.36 -8.16 11.12
N GLN A 322 -19.16 -9.26 10.38
CA GLN A 322 -20.06 -10.43 10.43
C GLN A 322 -20.19 -10.97 11.84
N LYS A 323 -19.07 -11.17 12.54
CA LYS A 323 -19.04 -11.70 13.92
C LYS A 323 -19.72 -10.77 14.91
N HIS A 324 -19.43 -9.46 14.82
CA HIS A 324 -19.94 -8.47 15.78
C HIS A 324 -21.43 -8.22 15.63
N PHE A 325 -21.89 -8.03 14.39
CA PHE A 325 -23.30 -7.67 14.11
C PHE A 325 -24.21 -8.87 13.85
N GLY A 326 -23.67 -10.08 13.74
CA GLY A 326 -24.45 -11.29 13.45
C GLY A 326 -25.08 -11.28 12.06
N VAL A 327 -24.47 -10.61 11.08
CA VAL A 327 -24.98 -10.47 9.70
C VAL A 327 -24.11 -11.26 8.72
N LYS A 328 -24.70 -11.73 7.62
CA LYS A 328 -23.95 -12.43 6.57
C LYS A 328 -23.26 -11.46 5.60
N VAL A 329 -23.99 -10.45 5.14
CA VAL A 329 -23.48 -9.41 4.24
C VAL A 329 -23.54 -8.08 4.99
N PRO A 330 -22.40 -7.61 5.54
CA PRO A 330 -22.36 -6.37 6.30
C PRO A 330 -22.52 -5.15 5.38
N SER A 331 -23.18 -4.11 5.89
CA SER A 331 -23.24 -2.79 5.25
C SER A 331 -21.89 -2.09 5.27
N GLY A 332 -21.70 -1.03 4.45
CA GLY A 332 -20.48 -0.23 4.48
C GLY A 332 -20.19 0.36 5.86
N GLU A 333 -21.22 0.74 6.64
CA GLU A 333 -21.06 1.24 8.02
C GLU A 333 -20.54 0.14 8.96
N GLN A 334 -21.03 -1.08 8.79
CA GLN A 334 -20.57 -2.24 9.56
C GLN A 334 -19.14 -2.66 9.19
N VAL A 335 -18.79 -2.61 7.90
CA VAL A 335 -17.41 -2.88 7.45
C VAL A 335 -16.46 -1.77 7.93
N ARG A 336 -16.88 -0.49 7.93
CA ARG A 336 -16.14 0.59 8.56
C ARG A 336 -15.84 0.29 10.02
N TRP A 337 -16.84 -0.14 10.78
CA TRP A 337 -16.64 -0.58 12.16
C TRP A 337 -15.61 -1.71 12.26
N GLY A 338 -15.67 -2.69 11.34
CA GLY A 338 -14.71 -3.78 11.28
C GLY A 338 -13.27 -3.33 11.02
N LEU A 339 -13.08 -2.27 10.22
CA LEU A 339 -11.77 -1.63 10.00
C LEU A 339 -11.29 -0.86 11.24
N GLU A 340 -12.17 -0.07 11.88
CA GLU A 340 -11.86 0.73 13.07
C GLU A 340 -11.59 -0.13 14.32
N ASN A 341 -12.02 -1.38 14.31
CA ASN A 341 -11.76 -2.35 15.38
C ASN A 341 -10.82 -3.48 14.93
N MET A 342 -10.01 -3.21 13.92
CA MET A 342 -9.02 -4.18 13.44
C MET A 342 -7.82 -4.23 14.38
N HIS A 343 -7.54 -5.42 14.88
CA HIS A 343 -6.35 -5.73 15.64
C HIS A 343 -5.80 -7.07 15.14
N VAL A 344 -4.77 -7.00 14.30
CA VAL A 344 -4.09 -8.20 13.75
C VAL A 344 -2.85 -8.45 14.58
N THR A 345 -2.94 -9.45 15.44
CA THR A 345 -1.85 -9.88 16.34
C THR A 345 -0.91 -10.88 15.67
N ALA A 346 0.20 -11.24 16.32
CA ALA A 346 1.08 -12.31 15.84
C ALA A 346 0.32 -13.63 15.65
N ALA A 347 -0.60 -13.98 16.55
CA ALA A 347 -1.44 -15.17 16.43
C ALA A 347 -2.40 -15.11 15.22
N ASP A 348 -2.89 -13.91 14.87
CA ASP A 348 -3.70 -13.73 13.67
C ASP A 348 -2.87 -13.88 12.40
N TRP A 349 -1.63 -13.39 12.39
CA TRP A 349 -0.71 -13.59 11.28
C TRP A 349 -0.37 -15.07 11.06
N GLU A 350 -0.17 -15.84 12.15
CA GLU A 350 -0.03 -17.30 12.07
C GLU A 350 -1.27 -17.97 11.48
N ARG A 351 -2.47 -17.60 11.95
CA ARG A 351 -3.77 -18.09 11.43
C ARG A 351 -3.96 -17.77 9.96
N LEU A 352 -3.52 -16.58 9.53
CA LEU A 352 -3.58 -16.12 8.13
C LEU A 352 -2.50 -16.76 7.26
N GLY A 353 -1.59 -17.53 7.84
CA GLY A 353 -0.51 -18.19 7.12
C GLY A 353 0.63 -17.25 6.67
N LEU A 354 0.78 -16.10 7.31
CA LEU A 354 1.82 -15.09 7.05
C LEU A 354 2.58 -14.75 8.35
N PRO A 355 3.31 -15.69 8.96
CA PRO A 355 4.05 -15.43 10.19
C PRO A 355 5.13 -14.37 10.00
N GLY A 356 5.47 -13.65 11.07
CA GLY A 356 6.57 -12.67 11.08
C GLY A 356 6.21 -11.26 10.64
N PHE A 357 4.93 -10.97 10.38
CA PHE A 357 4.44 -9.60 10.20
C PHE A 357 4.28 -8.91 11.56
N ALA A 358 4.48 -7.59 11.60
CA ALA A 358 4.26 -6.83 12.81
C ALA A 358 2.76 -6.65 13.09
N GLU A 359 2.45 -6.46 14.37
CA GLU A 359 1.09 -6.23 14.84
C GLU A 359 0.51 -4.93 14.25
N ILE A 360 -0.77 -4.95 13.89
CA ILE A 360 -1.52 -3.80 13.36
C ILE A 360 -2.74 -3.57 14.25
N LYS A 361 -2.89 -2.33 14.72
CA LYS A 361 -4.06 -1.92 15.49
C LYS A 361 -4.63 -0.62 14.94
N VAL A 362 -5.83 -0.67 14.43
CA VAL A 362 -6.59 0.48 13.90
C VAL A 362 -7.68 0.84 14.88
N THR A 363 -7.92 2.13 15.10
CA THR A 363 -8.99 2.64 15.97
C THR A 363 -9.79 3.71 15.25
N CYS A 364 -10.91 4.15 15.84
CA CYS A 364 -11.71 5.25 15.31
C CYS A 364 -10.91 6.56 15.13
N GLU A 365 -9.97 6.87 16.04
CA GLU A 365 -9.15 8.08 15.95
C GLU A 365 -7.95 7.90 15.03
N ASP A 366 -7.43 6.67 14.92
CA ASP A 366 -6.17 6.38 14.25
C ASP A 366 -6.35 5.31 13.17
N HIS A 367 -6.45 5.74 11.93
CA HIS A 367 -6.57 4.88 10.76
C HIS A 367 -5.21 4.51 10.12
N GLU A 368 -4.08 4.86 10.79
CA GLU A 368 -2.73 4.49 10.33
C GLU A 368 -2.25 3.15 10.89
N GLY A 369 -2.55 2.86 12.15
CA GLY A 369 -2.06 1.68 12.84
C GLY A 369 -0.60 1.76 13.31
N GLY A 370 0.20 2.71 12.83
CA GLY A 370 1.55 3.00 13.35
C GLY A 370 2.58 1.87 13.19
N HIS A 371 2.43 1.03 12.19
CA HIS A 371 3.29 -0.14 11.93
C HIS A 371 4.74 0.28 11.66
N PRO A 372 5.75 -0.43 12.22
CA PRO A 372 7.15 -0.17 11.97
C PRO A 372 7.57 -0.57 10.56
N VAL A 373 8.78 -0.18 10.17
CA VAL A 373 9.32 -0.36 8.82
C VAL A 373 10.57 -1.23 8.86
N LEU A 374 10.69 -2.16 7.93
CA LEU A 374 11.90 -2.93 7.64
C LEU A 374 12.68 -2.31 6.47
N PHE A 375 13.95 -2.66 6.39
CA PHE A 375 14.78 -2.38 5.21
C PHE A 375 15.28 -3.69 4.62
N GLN A 376 15.32 -3.73 3.29
CA GLN A 376 15.78 -4.87 2.51
C GLN A 376 16.84 -4.44 1.50
N ARG A 377 17.71 -5.39 1.10
CA ARG A 377 18.76 -5.21 0.12
C ARG A 377 18.63 -6.23 -0.99
N TRP A 378 18.80 -5.79 -2.22
CA TRP A 378 18.80 -6.65 -3.40
C TRP A 378 20.14 -7.32 -3.62
N ASP A 379 20.12 -8.63 -3.82
CA ASP A 379 21.23 -9.42 -4.34
C ASP A 379 20.94 -9.77 -5.81
N ALA A 380 21.67 -9.14 -6.73
CA ALA A 380 21.46 -9.33 -8.16
C ALA A 380 21.91 -10.72 -8.66
N SER A 381 22.81 -11.40 -7.94
CA SER A 381 23.28 -12.75 -8.28
C SER A 381 22.28 -13.81 -7.85
N ALA A 382 21.75 -13.69 -6.64
CA ALA A 382 20.72 -14.56 -6.10
C ALA A 382 19.31 -14.20 -6.62
N LYS A 383 19.12 -13.01 -7.21
CA LYS A 383 17.83 -12.44 -7.62
C LYS A 383 16.80 -12.45 -6.49
N SER A 384 17.23 -12.05 -5.31
CA SER A 384 16.39 -12.07 -4.11
C SER A 384 16.62 -10.85 -3.23
N TRP A 385 15.58 -10.53 -2.47
CA TRP A 385 15.64 -9.54 -1.40
C TRP A 385 16.04 -10.22 -0.09
N THR A 386 16.89 -9.54 0.69
CA THR A 386 17.23 -9.93 2.06
C THR A 386 16.88 -8.79 3.00
N VAL A 387 16.11 -9.07 4.05
CA VAL A 387 15.88 -8.12 5.14
C VAL A 387 17.19 -7.86 5.87
N ILE A 388 17.54 -6.59 6.05
CA ILE A 388 18.83 -6.14 6.60
C ILE A 388 18.71 -5.26 7.84
N SER A 389 17.51 -5.12 8.38
CA SER A 389 17.26 -4.36 9.61
C SER A 389 16.32 -5.11 10.52
N ASP A 390 16.31 -4.75 11.80
CA ASP A 390 15.18 -4.98 12.67
C ASP A 390 14.02 -4.04 12.29
N TRP A 391 12.87 -4.22 12.95
CA TRP A 391 11.74 -3.31 12.83
C TRP A 391 12.10 -1.92 13.35
N ILE A 392 12.10 -0.92 12.47
CA ILE A 392 12.38 0.48 12.81
C ILE A 392 11.07 1.19 13.11
N PRO A 393 10.89 1.68 14.33
CA PRO A 393 9.69 2.42 14.71
C PRO A 393 9.60 3.76 13.96
N VAL A 394 8.38 4.18 13.68
CA VAL A 394 8.09 5.48 13.09
C VAL A 394 8.07 6.58 14.17
N MET A 395 8.45 7.81 13.82
CA MET A 395 8.45 8.95 14.76
C MET A 395 7.03 9.55 14.87
N ARG A 396 6.16 8.89 15.63
CA ARG A 396 4.76 9.35 15.79
C ARG A 396 4.66 10.74 16.44
N ASP A 397 5.59 11.09 17.30
CA ASP A 397 5.72 12.41 17.90
C ASP A 397 5.96 13.54 16.88
N VAL A 398 6.53 13.21 15.73
CA VAL A 398 6.71 14.13 14.60
C VAL A 398 5.49 14.12 13.69
N VAL A 399 5.04 12.94 13.27
CA VAL A 399 4.04 12.86 12.18
C VAL A 399 2.61 13.08 12.65
N ARG A 400 2.23 12.64 13.85
CA ARG A 400 0.85 12.78 14.33
C ARG A 400 0.39 14.22 14.43
N PRO A 401 1.15 15.16 15.03
CA PRO A 401 0.77 16.58 15.02
C PRO A 401 0.66 17.18 13.61
N MET A 402 1.53 16.75 12.68
CA MET A 402 1.44 17.18 11.28
C MET A 402 0.16 16.69 10.61
N MET A 403 -0.20 15.41 10.84
CA MET A 403 -1.43 14.82 10.31
C MET A 403 -2.67 15.54 10.82
N GLU A 404 -2.72 15.81 12.11
CA GLU A 404 -3.83 16.52 12.78
C GLU A 404 -3.98 17.95 12.27
N ALA A 405 -2.88 18.67 12.07
CA ALA A 405 -2.90 20.04 11.52
C ALA A 405 -3.42 20.05 10.07
N ASP A 406 -2.95 19.12 9.21
CA ASP A 406 -3.42 19.04 7.82
C ASP A 406 -4.88 18.53 7.74
N ALA A 407 -5.28 17.62 8.61
CA ALA A 407 -6.66 17.15 8.71
C ALA A 407 -7.60 18.27 9.17
N ALA A 408 -7.21 19.07 10.18
CA ALA A 408 -7.99 20.22 10.64
C ALA A 408 -8.17 21.27 9.54
N LYS A 409 -7.11 21.54 8.77
CA LYS A 409 -7.19 22.40 7.59
C LYS A 409 -8.17 21.89 6.57
N TYR A 410 -8.07 20.61 6.22
CA TYR A 410 -9.01 19.96 5.29
C TYR A 410 -10.45 20.03 5.79
N ALA A 411 -10.68 19.79 7.08
CA ALA A 411 -12.00 19.87 7.69
C ALA A 411 -12.60 21.30 7.55
N ALA A 412 -11.79 22.33 7.83
CA ALA A 412 -12.22 23.72 7.67
C ALA A 412 -12.54 24.09 6.22
N GLU A 413 -11.69 23.66 5.26
CA GLU A 413 -11.88 23.95 3.83
C GLU A 413 -13.12 23.25 3.24
N ASN A 414 -13.53 22.11 3.82
CA ASN A 414 -14.64 21.29 3.33
C ASN A 414 -15.89 21.30 4.23
N ASN A 415 -15.93 22.19 5.24
CA ASN A 415 -17.02 22.29 6.21
C ASN A 415 -17.35 20.94 6.91
N ILE A 416 -16.31 20.18 7.26
CA ILE A 416 -16.44 18.91 7.97
C ILE A 416 -16.36 19.16 9.48
N THR A 417 -17.36 18.71 10.22
CA THR A 417 -17.28 18.64 11.68
C THR A 417 -16.63 17.31 12.06
N PRO A 418 -15.47 17.32 12.75
CA PRO A 418 -14.86 16.09 13.22
C PRO A 418 -15.85 15.31 14.10
N ARG A 419 -15.92 13.99 13.88
CA ARG A 419 -16.78 13.13 14.72
C ARG A 419 -16.12 12.86 16.06
N ASP A 420 -16.97 12.55 17.04
CA ASP A 420 -16.56 11.97 18.31
C ASP A 420 -16.32 10.45 18.12
N CYS A 421 -15.29 9.93 18.73
CA CYS A 421 -14.96 8.51 18.72
C CYS A 421 -15.42 7.76 20.00
N GLY A 422 -16.04 8.48 20.95
CA GLY A 422 -16.63 7.92 22.16
C GLY A 422 -15.66 7.84 23.33
#